data_46deef59ef8fecd14c5a4e187b17a46d
#
_entry.id   46deef59ef8fecd14c5a4e187b17a46d
#
_cell.length_a   1.000
_cell.length_b   1.000
_cell.length_c   1.000
_cell.angle_alpha   90.00
_cell.angle_beta   90.00
_cell.angle_gamma   90.00
#
_symmetry.space_group_name_H-M   'P 1'
#
loop_
_entity.id
_entity.type
_entity.pdbx_description
1 polymer ?
#
loop_
_entity_poly.entity_id
_entity_poly.type
_entity_poly.pdbx_seq_one_letter_code
_entity_poly.pdbx_strand_id
1 'polypeptide(L)'
;METQPSKLGQAASWYLQAVDAVPADGWRKRTLCEAWTVSNVVAHVVSGDQLFRARIFDAMGKDRSGQDLPVDMADRMRRFDEYSTWEPAKLKAAAQKESQTTVAAIAEALEQAPQTIVDVPFGKVPLPVVRGLRLNEYIIHGHDLMPAIGRSIPTPDWFIDRGLGESITLTTRLHQRSPRKGESATFHIHRTDGEGEWMLRAEGGQALVETGHAKADVAMRGPAEGLYWVIMGRGKPEEHGVEVHGDPALAAAFKEWFPGP
;
A
#
# COMPACT_ATOMS: atom_id res chain seq x y z
N MET A 1 18.81 -26.20 6.04
CA MET A 1 17.50 -25.91 5.43
C MET A 1 17.38 -24.37 5.40
N GLU A 2 17.42 -23.78 4.20
CA GLU A 2 17.09 -22.37 4.06
C GLU A 2 15.61 -22.18 4.40
N THR A 3 15.34 -21.45 5.46
CA THR A 3 13.96 -21.07 5.80
C THR A 3 13.44 -20.11 4.73
N GLN A 4 12.31 -20.44 4.13
CA GLN A 4 11.67 -19.53 3.15
C GLN A 4 11.47 -18.14 3.78
N PRO A 5 11.80 -17.05 3.05
CA PRO A 5 11.55 -15.70 3.53
C PRO A 5 10.08 -15.49 3.91
N SER A 6 9.82 -14.72 4.97
CA SER A 6 8.46 -14.33 5.34
C SER A 6 7.79 -13.58 4.19
N LYS A 7 6.44 -13.52 4.15
CA LYS A 7 5.71 -12.75 3.13
C LYS A 7 6.12 -11.27 3.10
N LEU A 8 6.42 -10.69 4.26
CA LEU A 8 6.97 -9.33 4.35
C LEU A 8 8.36 -9.24 3.70
N GLY A 9 9.24 -10.22 3.95
CA GLY A 9 10.55 -10.29 3.32
C GLY A 9 10.48 -10.48 1.79
N GLN A 10 9.52 -11.29 1.32
CA GLN A 10 9.26 -11.46 -0.11
C GLN A 10 8.78 -10.15 -0.76
N ALA A 11 7.86 -9.41 -0.10
CA ALA A 11 7.39 -8.11 -0.58
C ALA A 11 8.51 -7.08 -0.63
N ALA A 12 9.35 -6.99 0.40
CA ALA A 12 10.51 -6.11 0.42
C ALA A 12 11.51 -6.46 -0.69
N SER A 13 11.79 -7.75 -0.92
CA SER A 13 12.66 -8.19 -2.00
C SER A 13 12.11 -7.84 -3.39
N TRP A 14 10.81 -7.99 -3.60
CA TRP A 14 10.14 -7.61 -4.84
C TRP A 14 10.20 -6.09 -5.08
N TYR A 15 9.97 -5.29 -4.03
CA TYR A 15 10.14 -3.83 -4.07
C TYR A 15 11.56 -3.45 -4.47
N LEU A 16 12.57 -4.06 -3.83
CA LEU A 16 13.97 -3.78 -4.13
C LEU A 16 14.34 -4.17 -5.57
N GLN A 17 13.78 -5.27 -6.08
CA GLN A 17 13.93 -5.63 -7.49
C GLN A 17 13.37 -4.53 -8.42
N ALA A 18 12.22 -3.93 -8.08
CA ALA A 18 11.67 -2.81 -8.83
C ALA A 18 12.57 -1.56 -8.75
N VAL A 19 13.07 -1.21 -7.56
CA VAL A 19 14.02 -0.10 -7.36
C VAL A 19 15.31 -0.30 -8.17
N ASP A 20 15.83 -1.53 -8.20
CA ASP A 20 17.05 -1.85 -8.96
C ASP A 20 16.85 -1.80 -10.47
N ALA A 21 15.64 -2.10 -10.93
CA ALA A 21 15.30 -2.06 -12.35
C ALA A 21 15.11 -0.64 -12.90
N VAL A 22 15.04 0.39 -12.06
CA VAL A 22 14.93 1.78 -12.51
C VAL A 22 16.20 2.21 -13.24
N PRO A 23 16.12 2.63 -14.51
CA PRO A 23 17.27 3.10 -15.26
C PRO A 23 17.81 4.44 -14.72
N ALA A 24 19.05 4.77 -15.04
CA ALA A 24 19.71 5.99 -14.51
C ALA A 24 18.91 7.28 -14.78
N ASP A 25 18.27 7.39 -15.95
CA ASP A 25 17.43 8.53 -16.34
C ASP A 25 15.98 8.43 -15.79
N GLY A 26 15.62 7.32 -15.11
CA GLY A 26 14.27 7.05 -14.60
C GLY A 26 13.94 7.77 -13.30
N TRP A 27 14.92 8.15 -12.51
CA TRP A 27 14.73 8.63 -11.12
C TRP A 27 13.93 9.93 -10.99
N ARG A 28 13.88 10.74 -12.03
CA ARG A 28 13.09 11.99 -12.11
C ARG A 28 11.77 11.80 -12.87
N LYS A 29 11.49 10.63 -13.43
CA LYS A 29 10.24 10.34 -14.13
C LYS A 29 9.09 10.23 -13.15
N ARG A 30 7.88 10.56 -13.63
CA ARG A 30 6.63 10.39 -12.88
C ARG A 30 6.33 8.92 -12.66
N THR A 31 5.63 8.64 -11.59
CA THR A 31 5.18 7.31 -11.18
C THR A 31 3.65 7.22 -11.28
N LEU A 32 3.07 6.07 -10.94
CA LEU A 32 1.61 5.93 -10.79
C LEU A 32 1.07 6.70 -9.57
N CYS A 33 1.92 7.14 -8.67
CA CYS A 33 1.59 8.11 -7.64
C CYS A 33 1.75 9.52 -8.22
N GLU A 34 0.66 10.10 -8.77
CA GLU A 34 0.66 11.23 -9.69
C GLU A 34 1.54 12.43 -9.29
N ALA A 35 1.60 12.75 -7.99
CA ALA A 35 2.39 13.88 -7.51
C ALA A 35 3.90 13.57 -7.41
N TRP A 36 4.31 12.30 -7.52
CA TRP A 36 5.64 11.84 -7.14
C TRP A 36 6.49 11.34 -8.31
N THR A 37 7.78 11.64 -8.24
CA THR A 37 8.82 10.99 -9.04
C THR A 37 9.27 9.69 -8.37
N VAL A 38 10.06 8.89 -9.07
CA VAL A 38 10.69 7.69 -8.49
C VAL A 38 11.47 8.02 -7.21
N SER A 39 12.25 9.12 -7.20
CA SER A 39 12.98 9.55 -6.00
C SER A 39 12.04 9.82 -4.82
N ASN A 40 10.88 10.45 -5.07
CA ASN A 40 9.89 10.68 -4.02
C ASN A 40 9.31 9.36 -3.48
N VAL A 41 8.93 8.43 -4.37
CA VAL A 41 8.39 7.13 -3.94
C VAL A 41 9.39 6.36 -3.08
N VAL A 42 10.65 6.29 -3.52
CA VAL A 42 11.69 5.57 -2.76
C VAL A 42 11.98 6.28 -1.43
N ALA A 43 12.06 7.62 -1.41
CA ALA A 43 12.24 8.40 -0.19
C ALA A 43 11.08 8.21 0.81
N HIS A 44 9.84 8.10 0.30
CA HIS A 44 8.65 7.81 1.11
C HIS A 44 8.77 6.45 1.80
N VAL A 45 9.15 5.40 1.06
CA VAL A 45 9.30 4.06 1.65
C VAL A 45 10.42 4.04 2.68
N VAL A 46 11.58 4.64 2.38
CA VAL A 46 12.73 4.72 3.29
C VAL A 46 12.36 5.44 4.59
N SER A 47 11.80 6.64 4.50
CA SER A 47 11.41 7.42 5.69
C SER A 47 10.25 6.76 6.45
N GLY A 48 9.36 6.05 5.75
CA GLY A 48 8.29 5.25 6.33
C GLY A 48 8.84 4.05 7.12
N ASP A 49 9.80 3.32 6.57
CA ASP A 49 10.48 2.22 7.25
C ASP A 49 11.12 2.66 8.57
N GLN A 50 11.81 3.77 8.55
CA GLN A 50 12.41 4.36 9.74
C GLN A 50 11.35 4.73 10.79
N LEU A 51 10.24 5.36 10.38
CA LEU A 51 9.15 5.73 11.30
C LEU A 51 8.51 4.50 11.94
N PHE A 52 8.14 3.49 11.13
CA PHE A 52 7.51 2.29 11.67
C PHE A 52 8.44 1.54 12.63
N ARG A 53 9.72 1.49 12.33
CA ARG A 53 10.72 0.91 13.24
C ARG A 53 10.83 1.70 14.55
N ALA A 54 10.83 3.04 14.49
CA ALA A 54 10.81 3.89 15.67
C ALA A 54 9.57 3.60 16.55
N ARG A 55 8.38 3.52 15.93
CA ARG A 55 7.13 3.25 16.64
C ARG A 55 7.07 1.86 17.27
N ILE A 56 7.63 0.86 16.60
CA ILE A 56 7.75 -0.50 17.17
C ILE A 56 8.68 -0.49 18.40
N PHE A 57 9.81 0.19 18.30
CA PHE A 57 10.74 0.28 19.44
C PHE A 57 10.11 1.00 20.63
N ASP A 58 9.42 2.12 20.39
CA ASP A 58 8.68 2.83 21.44
C ASP A 58 7.63 1.94 22.10
N ALA A 59 6.85 1.20 21.30
CA ALA A 59 5.81 0.30 21.79
C ALA A 59 6.34 -0.89 22.60
N MET A 60 7.56 -1.33 22.29
CA MET A 60 8.26 -2.41 23.00
C MET A 60 9.12 -1.92 24.17
N GLY A 61 9.19 -0.61 24.43
CA GLY A 61 10.08 -0.04 25.44
C GLY A 61 11.56 -0.23 25.13
N LYS A 62 11.93 -0.43 23.86
CA LYS A 62 13.33 -0.58 23.45
C LYS A 62 14.01 0.78 23.33
N ASP A 63 15.24 0.84 23.84
CA ASP A 63 16.11 2.01 23.65
C ASP A 63 16.45 2.16 22.15
N ARG A 64 16.26 3.35 21.64
CA ARG A 64 16.65 3.75 20.28
C ARG A 64 17.74 4.83 20.23
N SER A 65 18.39 5.08 21.39
CA SER A 65 19.54 5.97 21.45
C SER A 65 20.64 5.47 20.51
N GLY A 66 21.23 6.38 19.76
CA GLY A 66 22.23 6.03 18.74
C GLY A 66 21.68 5.47 17.42
N GLN A 67 20.36 5.33 17.29
CA GLN A 67 19.73 5.00 16.02
C GLN A 67 19.21 6.27 15.32
N ASP A 68 19.52 6.39 14.03
CA ASP A 68 19.01 7.50 13.21
C ASP A 68 17.56 7.23 12.77
N LEU A 69 16.61 7.41 13.71
CA LEU A 69 15.19 7.21 13.50
C LEU A 69 14.41 8.51 13.74
N PRO A 70 13.32 8.76 12.99
CA PRO A 70 12.50 9.95 13.20
C PRO A 70 11.85 9.94 14.58
N VAL A 71 11.77 11.11 15.19
CA VAL A 71 11.14 11.30 16.51
C VAL A 71 9.61 11.40 16.38
N ASP A 72 9.13 11.98 15.28
CA ASP A 72 7.69 12.18 15.00
C ASP A 72 7.41 12.27 13.49
N MET A 73 6.18 12.62 13.13
CA MET A 73 5.77 12.79 11.74
C MET A 73 6.42 14.01 11.07
N ALA A 74 6.68 15.09 11.80
CA ALA A 74 7.32 16.27 11.22
C ALA A 74 8.78 15.96 10.84
N ASP A 75 9.49 15.24 11.70
CA ASP A 75 10.84 14.76 11.39
C ASP A 75 10.86 13.76 10.23
N ARG A 76 9.88 12.85 10.17
CA ARG A 76 9.71 11.94 9.03
C ARG A 76 9.49 12.71 7.72
N MET A 77 8.65 13.75 7.72
CA MET A 77 8.41 14.56 6.51
C MET A 77 9.65 15.34 6.09
N ARG A 78 10.40 15.92 7.03
CA ARG A 78 11.68 16.55 6.75
C ARG A 78 12.68 15.60 6.10
N ARG A 79 12.76 14.35 6.61
CA ARG A 79 13.59 13.29 6.02
C ARG A 79 13.13 12.90 4.62
N PHE A 80 11.82 12.78 4.40
CA PHE A 80 11.25 12.54 3.08
C PHE A 80 11.71 13.62 2.08
N ASP A 81 11.59 14.89 2.45
CA ASP A 81 12.01 16.01 1.59
C ASP A 81 13.52 15.95 1.29
N GLU A 82 14.34 15.72 2.31
CA GLU A 82 15.80 15.56 2.15
C GLU A 82 16.12 14.37 1.24
N TYR A 83 15.57 13.18 1.52
CA TYR A 83 15.90 11.94 0.81
C TYR A 83 15.48 11.99 -0.66
N SER A 84 14.38 12.67 -0.96
CA SER A 84 13.92 12.86 -2.34
C SER A 84 14.89 13.64 -3.23
N THR A 85 15.85 14.34 -2.63
CA THR A 85 16.92 15.06 -3.33
C THR A 85 18.23 14.26 -3.47
N TRP A 86 18.32 13.09 -2.82
CA TRP A 86 19.55 12.29 -2.85
C TRP A 86 19.84 11.72 -4.23
N GLU A 87 21.13 11.49 -4.48
CA GLU A 87 21.56 10.77 -5.66
C GLU A 87 21.03 9.33 -5.67
N PRO A 88 20.68 8.79 -6.85
CA PRO A 88 20.10 7.47 -6.99
C PRO A 88 20.84 6.35 -6.26
N ALA A 89 22.15 6.32 -6.31
CA ALA A 89 22.96 5.29 -5.66
C ALA A 89 22.81 5.33 -4.12
N LYS A 90 22.79 6.53 -3.54
CA LYS A 90 22.58 6.72 -2.10
C LYS A 90 21.19 6.30 -1.69
N LEU A 91 20.18 6.65 -2.48
CA LEU A 91 18.79 6.32 -2.19
C LEU A 91 18.50 4.83 -2.33
N LYS A 92 19.08 4.13 -3.33
CA LYS A 92 19.06 2.67 -3.46
C LYS A 92 19.66 1.98 -2.24
N ALA A 93 20.84 2.41 -1.82
CA ALA A 93 21.49 1.82 -0.64
C ALA A 93 20.66 2.01 0.63
N ALA A 94 20.03 3.19 0.79
CA ALA A 94 19.12 3.45 1.89
C ALA A 94 17.87 2.56 1.82
N ALA A 95 17.25 2.42 0.66
CA ALA A 95 16.08 1.54 0.47
C ALA A 95 16.42 0.10 0.85
N GLN A 96 17.54 -0.43 0.41
CA GLN A 96 17.99 -1.78 0.76
C GLN A 96 18.21 -1.93 2.27
N LYS A 97 18.97 -1.03 2.88
CA LYS A 97 19.28 -1.06 4.31
C LYS A 97 18.01 -0.96 5.16
N GLU A 98 17.17 0.04 4.90
CA GLU A 98 16.03 0.35 5.76
C GLU A 98 14.93 -0.72 5.63
N SER A 99 14.65 -1.23 4.42
CA SER A 99 13.66 -2.30 4.25
C SER A 99 14.10 -3.60 4.94
N GLN A 100 15.36 -4.02 4.79
CA GLN A 100 15.88 -5.21 5.46
C GLN A 100 15.84 -5.07 6.98
N THR A 101 16.25 -3.92 7.50
CA THR A 101 16.26 -3.66 8.95
C THR A 101 14.83 -3.62 9.51
N THR A 102 13.87 -3.06 8.76
CA THR A 102 12.46 -3.00 9.17
C THR A 102 11.81 -4.38 9.14
N VAL A 103 12.08 -5.19 8.10
CA VAL A 103 11.63 -6.59 8.04
C VAL A 103 12.13 -7.38 9.24
N ALA A 104 13.42 -7.26 9.60
CA ALA A 104 14.01 -7.93 10.75
C ALA A 104 13.39 -7.45 12.07
N ALA A 105 13.23 -6.14 12.26
CA ALA A 105 12.63 -5.57 13.46
C ALA A 105 11.18 -6.02 13.67
N ILE A 106 10.37 -6.07 12.60
CA ILE A 106 9.00 -6.58 12.68
C ILE A 106 8.96 -8.06 13.00
N ALA A 107 9.85 -8.86 12.40
CA ALA A 107 9.92 -10.29 12.67
C ALA A 107 10.30 -10.57 14.14
N GLU A 108 11.34 -9.91 14.65
CA GLU A 108 11.76 -10.01 16.04
C GLU A 108 10.65 -9.58 17.00
N ALA A 109 9.99 -8.45 16.74
CA ALA A 109 8.91 -7.94 17.57
C ALA A 109 7.71 -8.91 17.62
N LEU A 110 7.35 -9.52 16.48
CA LEU A 110 6.27 -10.51 16.40
C LEU A 110 6.61 -11.80 17.16
N GLU A 111 7.87 -12.18 17.19
CA GLU A 111 8.34 -13.35 17.96
C GLU A 111 8.32 -13.08 19.47
N GLN A 112 8.77 -11.89 19.88
CA GLN A 112 8.89 -11.54 21.30
C GLN A 112 7.56 -11.12 21.94
N ALA A 113 6.74 -10.33 21.23
CA ALA A 113 5.52 -9.70 21.76
C ALA A 113 4.45 -9.49 20.67
N PRO A 114 3.83 -10.56 20.12
CA PRO A 114 2.92 -10.47 18.99
C PRO A 114 1.65 -9.64 19.27
N GLN A 115 1.29 -9.44 20.54
CA GLN A 115 0.12 -8.66 20.96
C GLN A 115 0.41 -7.17 21.17
N THR A 116 1.64 -6.71 20.90
CA THR A 116 2.03 -5.31 21.06
C THR A 116 1.12 -4.41 20.23
N ILE A 117 0.63 -3.35 20.86
CA ILE A 117 -0.11 -2.28 20.19
C ILE A 117 0.86 -1.17 19.82
N VAL A 118 0.92 -0.83 18.56
CA VAL A 118 1.82 0.19 17.99
C VAL A 118 1.00 1.43 17.64
N ASP A 119 1.48 2.59 18.04
CA ASP A 119 0.89 3.88 17.70
C ASP A 119 1.43 4.35 16.34
N VAL A 120 0.62 4.24 15.31
CA VAL A 120 0.94 4.63 13.93
C VAL A 120 0.19 5.91 13.53
N PRO A 121 0.54 6.59 12.41
CA PRO A 121 -0.05 7.88 12.05
C PRO A 121 -1.58 7.94 11.95
N PHE A 122 -2.23 6.80 11.83
CA PHE A 122 -3.70 6.68 11.71
C PHE A 122 -4.35 5.97 12.91
N GLY A 123 -3.62 5.83 14.03
CA GLY A 123 -4.14 5.30 15.28
C GLY A 123 -3.37 4.11 15.83
N LYS A 124 -3.88 3.55 16.92
CA LYS A 124 -3.28 2.39 17.59
C LYS A 124 -3.71 1.09 16.94
N VAL A 125 -2.75 0.29 16.47
CA VAL A 125 -3.03 -0.98 15.80
C VAL A 125 -2.17 -2.11 16.36
N PRO A 126 -2.64 -3.36 16.32
CA PRO A 126 -1.83 -4.52 16.66
C PRO A 126 -0.62 -4.68 15.72
N LEU A 127 0.48 -5.18 16.23
CA LEU A 127 1.72 -5.41 15.47
C LEU A 127 1.53 -6.28 14.19
N PRO A 128 0.67 -7.32 14.15
CA PRO A 128 0.37 -8.01 12.89
C PRO A 128 -0.23 -7.10 11.81
N VAL A 129 -0.98 -6.06 12.19
CA VAL A 129 -1.50 -5.05 11.26
C VAL A 129 -0.37 -4.19 10.72
N VAL A 130 0.58 -3.76 11.57
CA VAL A 130 1.79 -3.04 11.14
C VAL A 130 2.56 -3.83 10.07
N ARG A 131 2.72 -5.14 10.27
CA ARG A 131 3.32 -6.02 9.25
C ARG A 131 2.56 -5.98 7.92
N GLY A 132 1.23 -6.05 7.98
CA GLY A 132 0.37 -5.96 6.78
C GLY A 132 0.50 -4.61 6.07
N LEU A 133 0.53 -3.52 6.81
CA LEU A 133 0.73 -2.18 6.27
C LEU A 133 2.07 -2.06 5.52
N ARG A 134 3.17 -2.50 6.15
CA ARG A 134 4.49 -2.43 5.50
C ARG A 134 4.59 -3.33 4.28
N LEU A 135 3.94 -4.50 4.31
CA LEU A 135 3.85 -5.40 3.17
C LEU A 135 3.14 -4.71 1.99
N ASN A 136 1.99 -4.08 2.24
CA ASN A 136 1.25 -3.36 1.22
C ASN A 136 2.06 -2.18 0.65
N GLU A 137 2.75 -1.41 1.49
CA GLU A 137 3.61 -0.30 1.06
C GLU A 137 4.69 -0.76 0.07
N TYR A 138 5.36 -1.88 0.34
CA TYR A 138 6.37 -2.41 -0.58
C TYR A 138 5.76 -2.81 -1.94
N ILE A 139 4.62 -3.49 -1.94
CA ILE A 139 4.00 -3.93 -3.20
C ILE A 139 3.43 -2.72 -3.97
N ILE A 140 2.70 -1.84 -3.32
CA ILE A 140 2.09 -0.67 -3.98
C ILE A 140 3.18 0.23 -4.56
N HIS A 141 4.18 0.57 -3.77
CA HIS A 141 5.21 1.51 -4.21
C HIS A 141 6.25 0.87 -5.16
N GLY A 142 6.44 -0.44 -5.11
CA GLY A 142 7.17 -1.14 -6.17
C GLY A 142 6.42 -1.09 -7.50
N HIS A 143 5.09 -1.28 -7.49
CA HIS A 143 4.25 -1.14 -8.69
C HIS A 143 4.25 0.30 -9.22
N ASP A 144 4.24 1.30 -8.36
CA ASP A 144 4.29 2.72 -8.75
C ASP A 144 5.50 3.07 -9.63
N LEU A 145 6.58 2.26 -9.59
CA LEU A 145 7.80 2.48 -10.37
C LEU A 145 7.71 1.95 -11.82
N MET A 146 6.72 1.13 -12.17
CA MET A 146 6.65 0.44 -13.46
C MET A 146 6.72 1.37 -14.67
N PRO A 147 6.07 2.56 -14.72
CA PRO A 147 6.19 3.49 -15.84
C PRO A 147 7.64 3.95 -16.08
N ALA A 148 8.41 4.15 -15.01
CA ALA A 148 9.80 4.58 -15.12
C ALA A 148 10.74 3.45 -15.54
N ILE A 149 10.41 2.20 -15.17
CA ILE A 149 11.14 0.98 -15.56
C ILE A 149 10.89 0.63 -17.03
N GLY A 150 9.71 0.98 -17.57
CA GLY A 150 9.33 0.69 -18.96
C GLY A 150 8.90 -0.75 -19.21
N ARG A 151 8.70 -1.55 -18.16
CA ARG A 151 8.16 -2.91 -18.20
C ARG A 151 7.45 -3.26 -16.91
N SER A 152 6.52 -4.19 -16.97
CA SER A 152 5.90 -4.75 -15.76
C SER A 152 6.82 -5.79 -15.11
N ILE A 153 6.84 -5.79 -13.78
CA ILE A 153 7.33 -6.89 -12.96
C ILE A 153 6.09 -7.54 -12.36
N PRO A 154 5.80 -8.82 -12.64
CA PRO A 154 4.58 -9.46 -12.15
C PRO A 154 4.43 -9.33 -10.64
N THR A 155 3.26 -8.91 -10.20
CA THR A 155 2.92 -8.86 -8.77
C THR A 155 2.88 -10.29 -8.23
N PRO A 156 3.41 -10.56 -7.04
CA PRO A 156 3.38 -11.91 -6.49
C PRO A 156 1.95 -12.43 -6.31
N ASP A 157 1.62 -13.60 -6.89
CA ASP A 157 0.27 -14.19 -6.86
C ASP A 157 -0.30 -14.30 -5.44
N TRP A 158 0.55 -14.74 -4.50
CA TRP A 158 0.16 -14.86 -3.09
C TRP A 158 -0.28 -13.53 -2.45
N PHE A 159 0.12 -12.39 -3.03
CA PHE A 159 -0.30 -11.08 -2.56
C PHE A 159 -1.68 -10.73 -3.09
N ILE A 160 -1.93 -10.93 -4.37
CA ILE A 160 -3.18 -10.55 -5.02
C ILE A 160 -4.37 -11.32 -4.44
N ASP A 161 -4.26 -12.63 -4.24
CA ASP A 161 -5.33 -13.45 -3.68
C ASP A 161 -5.82 -12.96 -2.31
N ARG A 162 -4.91 -12.47 -1.50
CA ARG A 162 -5.23 -11.92 -0.18
C ARG A 162 -5.49 -10.41 -0.24
N GLY A 163 -4.67 -9.70 -1.01
CA GLY A 163 -4.61 -8.23 -1.03
C GLY A 163 -5.91 -7.60 -1.53
N LEU A 164 -6.62 -8.22 -2.47
CA LEU A 164 -7.87 -7.68 -3.00
C LEU A 164 -8.93 -7.51 -1.90
N GLY A 165 -9.25 -8.56 -1.15
CA GLY A 165 -10.25 -8.48 -0.08
C GLY A 165 -9.83 -7.57 1.07
N GLU A 166 -8.54 -7.57 1.43
CA GLU A 166 -8.00 -6.67 2.45
C GLU A 166 -8.06 -5.20 2.01
N SER A 167 -7.74 -4.90 0.74
CA SER A 167 -7.80 -3.53 0.21
C SER A 167 -9.24 -3.01 0.14
N ILE A 168 -10.19 -3.84 -0.28
CA ILE A 168 -11.62 -3.52 -0.25
C ILE A 168 -12.05 -3.16 1.17
N THR A 169 -11.70 -3.97 2.15
CA THR A 169 -12.03 -3.71 3.55
C THR A 169 -11.38 -2.43 4.07
N LEU A 170 -10.12 -2.20 3.73
CA LEU A 170 -9.39 -1.00 4.16
C LEU A 170 -10.00 0.28 3.56
N THR A 171 -10.19 0.31 2.25
CA THR A 171 -10.73 1.50 1.56
C THR A 171 -12.15 1.80 2.00
N THR A 172 -12.98 0.77 2.29
CA THR A 172 -14.31 0.95 2.86
C THR A 172 -14.24 1.66 4.22
N ARG A 173 -13.32 1.28 5.10
CA ARG A 173 -13.11 1.98 6.39
C ARG A 173 -12.67 3.42 6.21
N LEU A 174 -11.90 3.72 5.16
CA LEU A 174 -11.42 5.06 4.85
C LEU A 174 -12.49 5.98 4.24
N HIS A 175 -13.69 5.45 3.95
CA HIS A 175 -14.85 6.25 3.51
C HIS A 175 -15.15 7.44 4.45
N GLN A 176 -14.81 7.34 5.72
CA GLN A 176 -14.93 8.45 6.68
C GLN A 176 -14.15 9.71 6.23
N ARG A 177 -13.14 9.55 5.38
CA ARG A 177 -12.34 10.64 4.79
C ARG A 177 -12.88 11.08 3.41
N SER A 178 -13.92 10.43 2.92
CA SER A 178 -14.50 10.71 1.61
C SER A 178 -15.10 12.11 1.53
N PRO A 179 -14.86 12.87 0.45
CA PRO A 179 -15.62 14.08 0.19
C PRO A 179 -17.11 13.79 -0.10
N ARG A 180 -17.45 12.54 -0.45
CA ARG A 180 -18.81 12.06 -0.73
C ARG A 180 -19.48 11.34 0.44
N LYS A 181 -18.95 11.43 1.64
CA LYS A 181 -19.47 10.70 2.82
C LYS A 181 -20.94 11.00 3.18
N GLY A 182 -21.50 12.10 2.67
CA GLY A 182 -22.91 12.47 2.87
C GLY A 182 -23.86 11.92 1.79
N GLU A 183 -23.33 11.28 0.78
CA GLU A 183 -24.09 10.71 -0.33
C GLU A 183 -24.32 9.21 -0.13
N SER A 184 -25.17 8.59 -0.97
CA SER A 184 -25.42 7.15 -0.94
C SER A 184 -25.15 6.54 -2.31
N ALA A 185 -24.42 5.42 -2.32
CA ALA A 185 -24.17 4.63 -3.53
C ALA A 185 -23.80 3.19 -3.17
N THR A 186 -24.00 2.28 -4.13
CA THR A 186 -23.66 0.87 -4.02
C THR A 186 -22.71 0.47 -5.13
N PHE A 187 -21.69 -0.33 -4.76
CA PHE A 187 -20.67 -0.82 -5.68
C PHE A 187 -20.56 -2.33 -5.53
N HIS A 188 -20.57 -3.04 -6.65
CA HIS A 188 -20.33 -4.48 -6.70
C HIS A 188 -18.97 -4.74 -7.33
N ILE A 189 -18.11 -5.45 -6.61
CA ILE A 189 -16.79 -5.88 -7.08
C ILE A 189 -16.84 -7.38 -7.33
N HIS A 190 -16.60 -7.80 -8.57
CA HIS A 190 -16.70 -9.20 -8.99
C HIS A 190 -15.37 -9.68 -9.60
N ARG A 191 -14.70 -10.61 -8.92
CA ARG A 191 -13.49 -11.27 -9.41
C ARG A 191 -13.84 -12.33 -10.47
N THR A 192 -13.08 -12.40 -11.57
CA THR A 192 -13.34 -13.33 -12.70
C THR A 192 -12.36 -14.50 -12.80
N ASP A 193 -11.21 -14.42 -12.16
CA ASP A 193 -10.11 -15.41 -12.21
C ASP A 193 -10.02 -16.26 -10.93
N GLY A 194 -11.06 -16.23 -10.10
CA GLY A 194 -11.15 -16.98 -8.87
C GLY A 194 -12.41 -16.60 -8.08
N GLU A 195 -12.51 -17.08 -6.84
CA GLU A 195 -13.61 -16.73 -5.95
C GLU A 195 -13.45 -15.32 -5.40
N GLY A 196 -14.55 -14.58 -5.28
CA GLY A 196 -14.61 -13.28 -4.62
C GLY A 196 -15.63 -12.35 -5.25
N GLU A 197 -16.63 -11.99 -4.46
CA GLU A 197 -17.63 -10.98 -4.75
C GLU A 197 -17.89 -10.15 -3.50
N TRP A 198 -17.90 -8.83 -3.68
CA TRP A 198 -18.09 -7.88 -2.58
C TRP A 198 -19.10 -6.81 -2.96
N MET A 199 -20.02 -6.55 -2.05
CA MET A 199 -20.93 -5.41 -2.10
C MET A 199 -20.44 -4.33 -1.15
N LEU A 200 -20.13 -3.16 -1.68
CA LEU A 200 -19.81 -1.98 -0.90
C LEU A 200 -21.04 -1.06 -0.90
N ARG A 201 -21.49 -0.67 0.27
CA ARG A 201 -22.63 0.23 0.44
C ARG A 201 -22.18 1.46 1.24
N ALA A 202 -22.25 2.62 0.63
CA ALA A 202 -22.05 3.90 1.30
C ALA A 202 -23.43 4.52 1.58
N GLU A 203 -23.73 4.80 2.84
CA GLU A 203 -25.00 5.40 3.26
C GLU A 203 -24.86 6.02 4.67
N GLY A 204 -25.49 7.18 4.89
CA GLY A 204 -25.53 7.82 6.20
C GLY A 204 -24.17 8.19 6.77
N GLY A 205 -23.20 8.46 5.92
CA GLY A 205 -21.83 8.79 6.33
C GLY A 205 -20.97 7.59 6.72
N GLN A 206 -21.46 6.37 6.52
CA GLN A 206 -20.74 5.12 6.76
C GLN A 206 -20.59 4.33 5.47
N ALA A 207 -19.64 3.40 5.46
CA ALA A 207 -19.56 2.41 4.41
C ALA A 207 -19.39 1.02 5.01
N LEU A 208 -20.10 0.06 4.42
CA LEU A 208 -20.08 -1.34 4.78
C LEU A 208 -19.62 -2.16 3.59
N VAL A 209 -18.94 -3.26 3.86
CA VAL A 209 -18.62 -4.28 2.86
C VAL A 209 -19.17 -5.62 3.31
N GLU A 210 -19.84 -6.30 2.38
CA GLU A 210 -20.40 -7.63 2.56
C GLU A 210 -19.94 -8.53 1.41
N THR A 211 -19.70 -9.79 1.67
CA THR A 211 -19.47 -10.77 0.61
C THR A 211 -20.81 -11.20 0.00
N GLY A 212 -20.86 -11.29 -1.33
CA GLY A 212 -22.04 -11.75 -2.04
C GLY A 212 -22.36 -10.96 -3.29
N HIS A 213 -23.42 -11.38 -3.97
CA HIS A 213 -23.92 -10.83 -5.23
C HIS A 213 -25.25 -10.11 -5.01
N ALA A 214 -25.31 -8.85 -5.43
CA ALA A 214 -26.57 -8.11 -5.50
C ALA A 214 -26.49 -7.04 -6.58
N LYS A 215 -27.64 -6.49 -6.98
CA LYS A 215 -27.68 -5.33 -7.88
C LYS A 215 -27.08 -4.11 -7.18
N ALA A 216 -26.23 -3.39 -7.89
CA ALA A 216 -25.57 -2.17 -7.44
C ALA A 216 -25.73 -1.06 -8.48
N ASP A 217 -25.46 0.20 -8.06
CA ASP A 217 -25.42 1.34 -8.97
C ASP A 217 -24.26 1.22 -9.96
N VAL A 218 -23.15 0.64 -9.50
CA VAL A 218 -21.96 0.31 -10.30
C VAL A 218 -21.49 -1.11 -10.00
N ALA A 219 -21.10 -1.84 -11.06
CA ALA A 219 -20.36 -3.08 -10.91
C ALA A 219 -19.02 -3.01 -11.65
N MET A 220 -17.94 -3.43 -11.00
CA MET A 220 -16.61 -3.61 -11.56
C MET A 220 -16.28 -5.09 -11.60
N ARG A 221 -16.01 -5.63 -12.79
CA ARG A 221 -15.79 -7.05 -13.04
C ARG A 221 -14.46 -7.27 -13.74
N GLY A 222 -13.57 -8.09 -13.19
CA GLY A 222 -12.25 -8.32 -13.78
C GLY A 222 -11.38 -9.29 -12.99
N PRO A 223 -10.15 -9.52 -13.47
CA PRO A 223 -9.17 -10.33 -12.75
C PRO A 223 -8.79 -9.64 -11.43
N ALA A 224 -8.41 -10.43 -10.43
CA ALA A 224 -8.10 -9.95 -9.09
C ALA A 224 -7.02 -8.85 -9.08
N GLU A 225 -5.96 -9.00 -9.87
CA GLU A 225 -4.89 -8.01 -9.98
C GLU A 225 -5.42 -6.70 -10.57
N GLY A 226 -6.23 -6.77 -11.62
CA GLY A 226 -6.82 -5.60 -12.24
C GLY A 226 -7.74 -4.83 -11.28
N LEU A 227 -8.64 -5.55 -10.59
CA LEU A 227 -9.50 -4.97 -9.57
C LEU A 227 -8.70 -4.35 -8.43
N TYR A 228 -7.63 -5.01 -7.97
CA TYR A 228 -6.75 -4.47 -6.93
C TYR A 228 -6.16 -3.12 -7.32
N TRP A 229 -5.58 -2.99 -8.52
CA TRP A 229 -4.95 -1.75 -8.95
C TRP A 229 -5.95 -0.62 -9.18
N VAL A 230 -7.13 -0.93 -9.73
CA VAL A 230 -8.23 0.05 -9.84
C VAL A 230 -8.67 0.55 -8.46
N ILE A 231 -8.90 -0.35 -7.51
CA ILE A 231 -9.28 -0.01 -6.13
C ILE A 231 -8.21 0.83 -5.45
N MET A 232 -6.94 0.53 -5.70
CA MET A 232 -5.81 1.31 -5.18
C MET A 232 -5.58 2.63 -5.93
N GLY A 233 -6.33 2.90 -7.02
CA GLY A 233 -6.22 4.13 -7.81
C GLY A 233 -4.96 4.17 -8.67
N ARG A 234 -4.52 3.02 -9.17
CA ARG A 234 -3.32 2.85 -10.01
C ARG A 234 -3.70 2.52 -11.45
N GLY A 235 -4.38 3.45 -12.11
CA GLY A 235 -4.83 3.31 -13.49
C GLY A 235 -6.33 3.21 -13.62
N LYS A 236 -6.81 3.19 -14.86
CA LYS A 236 -8.22 3.11 -15.19
C LYS A 236 -8.67 1.65 -15.33
N PRO A 237 -9.95 1.35 -15.15
CA PRO A 237 -10.48 0.00 -15.29
C PRO A 237 -10.07 -0.70 -16.59
N GLU A 238 -10.18 -0.02 -17.73
CA GLU A 238 -9.85 -0.56 -19.05
C GLU A 238 -8.36 -0.92 -19.21
N GLU A 239 -7.46 -0.23 -18.52
CA GLU A 239 -6.02 -0.50 -18.54
C GLU A 239 -5.67 -1.81 -17.83
N HIS A 240 -6.57 -2.26 -16.95
CA HIS A 240 -6.40 -3.44 -16.10
C HIS A 240 -7.36 -4.58 -16.44
N GLY A 241 -8.05 -4.52 -17.58
CA GLY A 241 -9.02 -5.54 -17.98
C GLY A 241 -10.25 -5.63 -17.06
N VAL A 242 -10.61 -4.52 -16.43
CA VAL A 242 -11.81 -4.42 -15.58
C VAL A 242 -12.96 -3.81 -16.37
N GLU A 243 -14.04 -4.57 -16.51
CA GLU A 243 -15.29 -4.13 -17.08
C GLU A 243 -16.09 -3.33 -16.05
N VAL A 244 -16.70 -2.23 -16.50
CA VAL A 244 -17.57 -1.39 -15.68
C VAL A 244 -19.00 -1.44 -16.22
N HIS A 245 -19.96 -1.75 -15.36
CA HIS A 245 -21.38 -1.79 -15.64
C HIS A 245 -22.15 -0.86 -14.69
N GLY A 246 -23.21 -0.22 -15.16
CA GLY A 246 -24.01 0.73 -14.39
C GLY A 246 -23.58 2.17 -14.63
N ASP A 247 -23.54 2.99 -13.59
CA ASP A 247 -23.22 4.43 -13.71
C ASP A 247 -21.72 4.67 -13.91
N PRO A 248 -21.28 5.13 -15.09
CA PRO A 248 -19.86 5.36 -15.35
C PRO A 248 -19.28 6.54 -14.54
N ALA A 249 -20.11 7.51 -14.14
CA ALA A 249 -19.65 8.63 -13.33
C ALA A 249 -19.33 8.20 -11.91
N LEU A 250 -20.12 7.27 -11.33
CA LEU A 250 -19.81 6.67 -10.04
C LEU A 250 -18.55 5.80 -10.12
N ALA A 251 -18.36 5.05 -11.21
CA ALA A 251 -17.13 4.26 -11.39
C ALA A 251 -15.89 5.16 -11.46
N ALA A 252 -15.94 6.23 -12.24
CA ALA A 252 -14.84 7.19 -12.34
C ALA A 252 -14.54 7.89 -10.99
N ALA A 253 -15.57 8.11 -10.19
CA ALA A 253 -15.45 8.74 -8.87
C ALA A 253 -15.09 7.74 -7.74
N PHE A 254 -14.82 6.46 -8.03
CA PHE A 254 -14.61 5.43 -7.00
C PHE A 254 -13.62 5.86 -5.91
N LYS A 255 -12.51 6.50 -6.28
CA LYS A 255 -11.50 6.99 -5.32
C LYS A 255 -11.94 8.21 -4.49
N GLU A 256 -12.98 8.93 -4.92
CA GLU A 256 -13.61 9.96 -4.09
C GLU A 256 -14.51 9.32 -3.02
N TRP A 257 -15.19 8.22 -3.36
CA TRP A 257 -15.98 7.44 -2.41
C TRP A 257 -15.12 6.67 -1.41
N PHE A 258 -14.05 6.06 -1.90
CA PHE A 258 -13.17 5.17 -1.14
C PHE A 258 -11.71 5.62 -1.29
N PRO A 259 -11.32 6.71 -0.60
CA PRO A 259 -9.95 7.22 -0.70
C PRO A 259 -8.94 6.18 -0.22
N GLY A 260 -7.74 6.23 -0.78
CA GLY A 260 -6.62 5.41 -0.34
C GLY A 260 -6.02 5.90 0.98
N PRO A 261 -5.15 5.09 1.59
CA PRO A 261 -4.37 5.48 2.76
C PRO A 261 -3.41 6.61 2.45
#